data_479d8a8dc52f77765e7a01a275fab424
#
_entry.id   479d8a8dc52f77765e7a01a275fab424
#
_cell.length_a   1.000
_cell.length_b   1.000
_cell.length_c   1.000
_cell.angle_alpha   90.00
_cell.angle_beta   90.00
_cell.angle_gamma   90.00
#
_symmetry.space_group_name_H-M   'P 1'
#
loop_
_entity.id
_entity.type
_entity.pdbx_description
1 polymer ?
#
loop_
_entity_poly.entity_id
_entity_poly.type
_entity_poly.pdbx_seq_one_letter_code
_entity_poly.pdbx_strand_id
1 'polypeptide(L)'
;NFANKLWNAARFVLMNLPEDFELGLPASLTMADRWVMSRLNTLVADVTANLDKFELGLAAQKVQDFIWDVYCDWYIEIAKLRLNSQDEAEADSARQVLVSVLVQALQLLHPFMPFITEEIYSALPGTQGSIMVQKWPQYEPNLHYAEEEQAFQKVMDLIKAVRVVRNDMGCLLYTSPSPRD
;
A
#
# COMPACT_ATOMS: atom_id res chain seq x y z
N ASN A 1 7.90 3.42 15.31
CA ASN A 1 9.07 2.87 14.65
C ASN A 1 8.69 2.33 13.25
N PHE A 2 9.23 2.92 12.18
CA PHE A 2 8.88 2.63 10.79
C PHE A 2 9.11 1.15 10.41
N ALA A 3 10.27 0.58 10.76
CA ALA A 3 10.60 -0.81 10.45
C ALA A 3 9.56 -1.80 11.02
N ASN A 4 9.09 -1.57 12.25
CA ASN A 4 8.06 -2.40 12.85
C ASN A 4 6.71 -2.30 12.13
N LYS A 5 6.36 -1.09 11.66
CA LYS A 5 5.12 -0.91 10.89
C LYS A 5 5.20 -1.62 9.55
N LEU A 6 6.32 -1.47 8.84
CA LEU A 6 6.57 -2.17 7.57
C LEU A 6 6.52 -3.70 7.76
N TRP A 7 7.21 -4.23 8.79
CA TRP A 7 7.20 -5.65 9.10
C TRP A 7 5.80 -6.18 9.39
N ASN A 8 5.03 -5.47 10.21
CA ASN A 8 3.66 -5.85 10.52
C ASN A 8 2.74 -5.80 9.30
N ALA A 9 2.91 -4.81 8.42
CA ALA A 9 2.18 -4.73 7.17
C ALA A 9 2.51 -5.91 6.24
N ALA A 10 3.79 -6.23 6.07
CA ALA A 10 4.23 -7.39 5.28
C ALA A 10 3.69 -8.70 5.85
N ARG A 11 3.77 -8.88 7.18
CA ARG A 11 3.20 -10.04 7.87
C ARG A 11 1.69 -10.15 7.65
N PHE A 12 0.96 -9.04 7.72
CA PHE A 12 -0.47 -9.03 7.43
C PHE A 12 -0.74 -9.50 5.99
N VAL A 13 0.01 -9.00 5.00
CA VAL A 13 -0.13 -9.44 3.62
C VAL A 13 0.10 -10.94 3.51
N LEU A 14 1.24 -11.44 4.00
CA LEU A 14 1.60 -12.87 3.96
C LEU A 14 0.53 -13.78 4.60
N MET A 15 -0.05 -13.37 5.72
CA MET A 15 -1.09 -14.15 6.40
C MET A 15 -2.42 -14.21 5.64
N ASN A 16 -2.63 -13.35 4.65
CA ASN A 16 -3.84 -13.30 3.83
C ASN A 16 -3.65 -13.87 2.43
N LEU A 17 -2.47 -14.42 2.13
CA LEU A 17 -2.21 -15.10 0.87
C LEU A 17 -2.47 -16.61 1.02
N PRO A 18 -3.14 -17.26 0.03
CA PRO A 18 -3.24 -18.70 -0.01
C PRO A 18 -1.86 -19.34 -0.31
N GLU A 19 -1.71 -20.63 0.02
CA GLU A 19 -0.44 -21.35 -0.17
C GLU A 19 -0.02 -21.44 -1.66
N ASP A 20 -0.99 -21.44 -2.55
CA ASP A 20 -0.83 -21.54 -4.01
C ASP A 20 -0.90 -20.18 -4.70
N PHE A 21 -0.73 -19.07 -3.95
CA PHE A 21 -0.77 -17.73 -4.52
C PHE A 21 0.33 -17.53 -5.56
N GLU A 22 -0.06 -17.11 -6.75
CA GLU A 22 0.84 -16.66 -7.81
C GLU A 22 0.58 -15.17 -8.11
N LEU A 23 1.65 -14.38 -8.16
CA LEU A 23 1.56 -12.98 -8.51
C LEU A 23 1.20 -12.81 -9.98
N GLY A 24 0.08 -12.15 -10.25
CA GLY A 24 -0.46 -11.94 -11.59
C GLY A 24 -1.13 -10.56 -11.74
N LEU A 25 -2.00 -10.45 -12.72
CA LEU A 25 -2.81 -9.26 -12.92
C LEU A 25 -4.16 -9.42 -12.23
N PRO A 26 -4.65 -8.39 -11.50
CA PRO A 26 -5.97 -8.42 -10.92
C PRO A 26 -7.06 -8.52 -11.99
N ALA A 27 -8.09 -9.33 -11.76
CA ALA A 27 -9.21 -9.48 -12.68
C ALA A 27 -10.06 -8.19 -12.77
N SER A 28 -10.13 -7.42 -11.69
CA SER A 28 -10.84 -6.16 -11.63
C SER A 28 -10.13 -5.17 -10.69
N LEU A 29 -10.24 -3.88 -11.00
CA LEU A 29 -9.70 -2.81 -10.16
C LEU A 29 -10.82 -1.94 -9.62
N THR A 30 -10.87 -1.77 -8.32
CA THR A 30 -11.72 -0.79 -7.65
C THR A 30 -11.13 0.63 -7.74
N MET A 31 -11.91 1.62 -7.33
CA MET A 31 -11.41 2.99 -7.21
C MET A 31 -10.21 3.09 -6.25
N ALA A 32 -10.24 2.34 -5.15
CA ALA A 32 -9.13 2.33 -4.18
C ALA A 32 -7.86 1.67 -4.76
N ASP A 33 -8.01 0.62 -5.58
CA ASP A 33 -6.88 -0.01 -6.26
C ASP A 33 -6.23 0.95 -7.26
N ARG A 34 -7.04 1.61 -8.10
CA ARG A 34 -6.55 2.61 -9.04
C ARG A 34 -5.88 3.78 -8.33
N TRP A 35 -6.46 4.23 -7.21
CA TRP A 35 -5.87 5.28 -6.39
C TRP A 35 -4.48 4.90 -5.87
N VAL A 36 -4.32 3.75 -5.22
CA VAL A 36 -3.03 3.35 -4.66
C VAL A 36 -1.98 3.10 -5.74
N MET A 37 -2.38 2.48 -6.87
CA MET A 37 -1.49 2.25 -8.01
C MET A 37 -1.04 3.57 -8.66
N SER A 38 -1.93 4.54 -8.80
CA SER A 38 -1.61 5.87 -9.33
C SER A 38 -0.67 6.63 -8.39
N ARG A 39 -0.89 6.55 -7.06
CA ARG A 39 -0.01 7.12 -6.05
C ARG A 39 1.38 6.49 -6.06
N LEU A 40 1.46 5.16 -6.21
CA LEU A 40 2.73 4.45 -6.36
C LEU A 40 3.46 4.86 -7.64
N ASN A 41 2.74 4.94 -8.74
CA ASN A 41 3.29 5.32 -10.03
C ASN A 41 3.90 6.74 -10.00
N THR A 42 3.22 7.69 -9.36
CA THR A 42 3.75 9.04 -9.11
C THR A 42 4.99 9.00 -8.20
N LEU A 43 4.96 8.16 -7.16
CA LEU A 43 6.12 7.96 -6.27
C LEU A 43 7.33 7.44 -7.03
N VAL A 44 7.16 6.49 -7.95
CA VAL A 44 8.26 5.96 -8.79
C VAL A 44 8.95 7.08 -9.56
N ALA A 45 8.17 7.95 -10.23
CA ALA A 45 8.72 9.10 -10.96
C ALA A 45 9.47 10.06 -10.03
N ASP A 46 8.85 10.40 -8.91
CA ASP A 46 9.39 11.36 -7.93
C ASP A 46 10.69 10.88 -7.30
N VAL A 47 10.71 9.61 -6.84
CA VAL A 47 11.89 9.00 -6.21
C VAL A 47 13.03 8.90 -7.21
N THR A 48 12.75 8.46 -8.45
CA THR A 48 13.75 8.39 -9.51
C THR A 48 14.35 9.78 -9.78
N ALA A 49 13.51 10.81 -9.94
CA ALA A 49 13.97 12.18 -10.17
C ALA A 49 14.78 12.75 -9.00
N ASN A 50 14.46 12.40 -7.74
CA ASN A 50 15.25 12.82 -6.58
C ASN A 50 16.59 12.08 -6.50
N LEU A 51 16.62 10.79 -6.84
CA LEU A 51 17.88 10.02 -6.89
C LEU A 51 18.82 10.56 -7.98
N ASP A 52 18.31 10.91 -9.16
CA ASP A 52 19.09 11.51 -10.25
C ASP A 52 19.71 12.86 -9.86
N LYS A 53 19.07 13.58 -8.92
CA LYS A 53 19.57 14.85 -8.36
C LYS A 53 20.41 14.66 -7.10
N PHE A 54 20.67 13.43 -6.67
CA PHE A 54 21.35 13.12 -5.39
C PHE A 54 20.61 13.64 -4.14
N GLU A 55 19.29 13.83 -4.22
CA GLU A 55 18.44 14.25 -3.12
C GLU A 55 17.97 13.04 -2.29
N LEU A 56 18.92 12.27 -1.75
CA LEU A 56 18.67 10.97 -1.11
C LEU A 56 17.70 11.05 0.08
N GLY A 57 17.80 12.12 0.87
CA GLY A 57 16.90 12.34 2.03
C GLY A 57 15.45 12.54 1.61
N LEU A 58 15.21 13.30 0.53
CA LEU A 58 13.86 13.50 -0.02
C LEU A 58 13.30 12.22 -0.64
N ALA A 59 14.12 11.47 -1.36
CA ALA A 59 13.73 10.18 -1.91
C ALA A 59 13.30 9.21 -0.79
N ALA A 60 14.12 9.05 0.25
CA ALA A 60 13.81 8.18 1.39
C ALA A 60 12.53 8.60 2.12
N GLN A 61 12.35 9.92 2.36
CA GLN A 61 11.16 10.46 3.03
C GLN A 61 9.89 10.16 2.23
N LYS A 62 9.88 10.39 0.91
CA LYS A 62 8.72 10.11 0.06
C LYS A 62 8.31 8.63 0.08
N VAL A 63 9.28 7.72 0.04
CA VAL A 63 8.99 6.28 0.15
C VAL A 63 8.43 5.93 1.52
N GLN A 64 9.01 6.48 2.59
CA GLN A 64 8.52 6.28 3.95
C GLN A 64 7.07 6.78 4.11
N ASP A 65 6.77 7.99 3.65
CA ASP A 65 5.44 8.59 3.74
C ASP A 65 4.41 7.77 2.94
N PHE A 66 4.77 7.32 1.74
CA PHE A 66 3.89 6.45 0.96
C PHE A 66 3.57 5.14 1.70
N ILE A 67 4.58 4.45 2.21
CA ILE A 67 4.39 3.18 2.92
C ILE A 67 3.55 3.41 4.19
N TRP A 68 3.87 4.46 4.94
CA TRP A 68 3.19 4.72 6.21
C TRP A 68 1.76 5.21 6.02
N ASP A 69 1.59 6.31 5.28
CA ASP A 69 0.31 7.02 5.21
C ASP A 69 -0.62 6.46 4.13
N VAL A 70 -0.08 6.08 2.96
CA VAL A 70 -0.91 5.63 1.84
C VAL A 70 -1.18 4.13 1.93
N TYR A 71 -0.12 3.33 2.00
CA TYR A 71 -0.26 1.87 1.96
C TYR A 71 -0.81 1.31 3.28
N CYS A 72 -0.16 1.61 4.42
CA CYS A 72 -0.55 1.02 5.70
C CYS A 72 -1.84 1.63 6.27
N ASP A 73 -1.95 2.96 6.30
CA ASP A 73 -3.05 3.63 7.02
C ASP A 73 -4.36 3.67 6.23
N TRP A 74 -4.29 3.58 4.90
CA TRP A 74 -5.47 3.63 4.06
C TRP A 74 -5.68 2.34 3.26
N TYR A 75 -4.73 1.96 2.40
CA TYR A 75 -5.00 0.91 1.44
C TYR A 75 -5.19 -0.46 2.11
N ILE A 76 -4.33 -0.85 3.05
CA ILE A 76 -4.49 -2.11 3.79
C ILE A 76 -5.85 -2.15 4.52
N GLU A 77 -6.27 -1.04 5.16
CA GLU A 77 -7.55 -1.01 5.88
C GLU A 77 -8.75 -1.20 4.96
N ILE A 78 -8.69 -0.65 3.75
CA ILE A 78 -9.75 -0.84 2.74
C ILE A 78 -9.72 -2.26 2.18
N ALA A 79 -8.54 -2.78 1.88
CA ALA A 79 -8.36 -4.13 1.33
C ALA A 79 -8.88 -5.21 2.28
N LYS A 80 -8.83 -5.01 3.61
CA LYS A 80 -9.38 -5.95 4.61
C LYS A 80 -10.84 -6.33 4.34
N LEU A 81 -11.65 -5.38 3.88
CA LEU A 81 -13.06 -5.65 3.57
C LEU A 81 -13.19 -6.64 2.41
N ARG A 82 -12.34 -6.49 1.39
CA ARG A 82 -12.36 -7.34 0.20
C ARG A 82 -11.70 -8.70 0.44
N LEU A 83 -10.65 -8.74 1.24
CA LEU A 83 -9.99 -10.01 1.62
C LEU A 83 -10.94 -10.97 2.36
N ASN A 84 -11.97 -10.43 3.02
CA ASN A 84 -13.02 -11.18 3.70
C ASN A 84 -14.29 -11.34 2.84
N SER A 85 -14.26 -10.98 1.56
CA SER A 85 -15.39 -11.15 0.64
C SER A 85 -15.67 -12.64 0.41
N GLN A 86 -16.93 -12.97 0.19
CA GLN A 86 -17.35 -14.31 -0.24
C GLN A 86 -17.05 -14.54 -1.74
N ASP A 87 -16.81 -13.49 -2.49
CA ASP A 87 -16.37 -13.55 -3.90
C ASP A 87 -14.84 -13.69 -3.93
N GLU A 88 -14.38 -14.90 -4.24
CA GLU A 88 -12.96 -15.23 -4.31
C GLU A 88 -12.24 -14.41 -5.40
N ALA A 89 -12.89 -14.08 -6.52
CA ALA A 89 -12.29 -13.26 -7.56
C ALA A 89 -12.03 -11.82 -7.10
N GLU A 90 -12.90 -11.28 -6.25
CA GLU A 90 -12.71 -9.98 -5.62
C GLU A 90 -11.58 -10.04 -4.58
N ALA A 91 -11.54 -11.08 -3.75
CA ALA A 91 -10.50 -11.28 -2.76
C ALA A 91 -9.13 -11.48 -3.41
N ASP A 92 -9.06 -12.28 -4.49
CA ASP A 92 -7.82 -12.48 -5.24
C ASP A 92 -7.34 -11.17 -5.88
N SER A 93 -8.22 -10.40 -6.53
CA SER A 93 -7.85 -9.09 -7.08
C SER A 93 -7.25 -8.15 -6.02
N ALA A 94 -7.79 -8.17 -4.79
CA ALA A 94 -7.24 -7.39 -3.68
C ALA A 94 -5.85 -7.88 -3.26
N ARG A 95 -5.63 -9.20 -3.21
CA ARG A 95 -4.31 -9.81 -2.91
C ARG A 95 -3.28 -9.42 -3.97
N GLN A 96 -3.65 -9.50 -5.26
CA GLN A 96 -2.77 -9.13 -6.38
C GLN A 96 -2.27 -7.68 -6.25
N VAL A 97 -3.17 -6.73 -5.99
CA VAL A 97 -2.79 -5.32 -5.84
C VAL A 97 -1.99 -5.10 -4.55
N LEU A 98 -2.38 -5.73 -3.43
CA LEU A 98 -1.61 -5.64 -2.17
C LEU A 98 -0.16 -6.07 -2.35
N VAL A 99 0.07 -7.23 -2.98
CA VAL A 99 1.42 -7.76 -3.19
C VAL A 99 2.19 -6.93 -4.20
N SER A 100 1.59 -6.58 -5.35
CA SER A 100 2.28 -5.81 -6.39
C SER A 100 2.72 -4.43 -5.91
N VAL A 101 1.88 -3.73 -5.12
CA VAL A 101 2.22 -2.43 -4.54
C VAL A 101 3.31 -2.58 -3.48
N LEU A 102 3.23 -3.61 -2.62
CA LEU A 102 4.27 -3.87 -1.61
C LEU A 102 5.62 -4.15 -2.26
N VAL A 103 5.68 -5.04 -3.26
CA VAL A 103 6.92 -5.40 -3.96
C VAL A 103 7.60 -4.16 -4.54
N GLN A 104 6.86 -3.31 -5.25
CA GLN A 104 7.44 -2.09 -5.83
C GLN A 104 7.86 -1.07 -4.77
N ALA A 105 7.08 -0.92 -3.69
CA ALA A 105 7.46 -0.06 -2.56
C ALA A 105 8.74 -0.55 -1.87
N LEU A 106 8.92 -1.88 -1.73
CA LEU A 106 10.15 -2.47 -1.21
C LEU A 106 11.34 -2.21 -2.14
N GLN A 107 11.15 -2.31 -3.47
CA GLN A 107 12.20 -1.99 -4.44
C GLN A 107 12.65 -0.53 -4.32
N LEU A 108 11.72 0.42 -4.18
CA LEU A 108 12.05 1.84 -3.97
C LEU A 108 12.73 2.09 -2.61
N LEU A 109 12.39 1.33 -1.59
CA LEU A 109 12.96 1.45 -0.24
C LEU A 109 14.33 0.76 -0.11
N HIS A 110 14.62 -0.24 -0.93
CA HIS A 110 15.79 -1.10 -0.79
C HIS A 110 17.13 -0.35 -0.69
N PRO A 111 17.40 0.71 -1.46
CA PRO A 111 18.65 1.48 -1.33
C PRO A 111 18.87 2.09 0.05
N PHE A 112 17.82 2.29 0.84
CA PHE A 112 17.86 2.93 2.16
C PHE A 112 17.80 1.93 3.32
N MET A 113 17.10 0.80 3.12
CA MET A 113 16.86 -0.22 4.15
C MET A 113 17.03 -1.65 3.58
N PRO A 114 18.25 -2.03 3.15
CA PRO A 114 18.46 -3.24 2.36
C PRO A 114 18.10 -4.53 3.10
N PHE A 115 18.38 -4.65 4.38
CA PHE A 115 18.16 -5.91 5.12
C PHE A 115 16.68 -6.26 5.28
N ILE A 116 15.88 -5.32 5.77
CA ILE A 116 14.45 -5.59 6.00
C ILE A 116 13.68 -5.77 4.68
N THR A 117 14.05 -5.03 3.65
CA THR A 117 13.39 -5.14 2.34
C THR A 117 13.72 -6.46 1.65
N GLU A 118 14.96 -6.94 1.74
CA GLU A 118 15.35 -8.26 1.24
C GLU A 118 14.61 -9.38 1.97
N GLU A 119 14.56 -9.32 3.29
CA GLU A 119 13.88 -10.33 4.11
C GLU A 119 12.39 -10.44 3.78
N ILE A 120 11.71 -9.29 3.67
CA ILE A 120 10.29 -9.27 3.30
C ILE A 120 10.10 -9.76 1.86
N TYR A 121 10.91 -9.28 0.92
CA TYR A 121 10.83 -9.64 -0.49
C TYR A 121 10.98 -11.14 -0.69
N SER A 122 11.98 -11.74 -0.06
CA SER A 122 12.25 -13.18 -0.16
C SER A 122 11.14 -14.06 0.43
N ALA A 123 10.36 -13.53 1.37
CA ALA A 123 9.23 -14.22 1.96
C ALA A 123 7.94 -14.13 1.12
N LEU A 124 7.86 -13.17 0.18
CA LEU A 124 6.66 -13.00 -0.65
C LEU A 124 6.61 -14.07 -1.75
N PRO A 125 5.47 -14.75 -1.92
CA PRO A 125 5.31 -15.71 -3.00
C PRO A 125 5.34 -15.02 -4.38
N GLY A 126 5.86 -15.72 -5.39
CA GLY A 126 6.00 -15.20 -6.75
C GLY A 126 7.23 -14.33 -6.98
N THR A 127 8.00 -13.99 -5.95
CA THR A 127 9.29 -13.30 -6.08
C THR A 127 10.40 -14.29 -6.42
N GLN A 128 11.39 -13.85 -7.21
CA GLN A 128 12.52 -14.67 -7.61
C GLN A 128 13.85 -13.95 -7.40
N GLY A 129 14.81 -14.67 -6.83
CA GLY A 129 16.15 -14.14 -6.57
C GLY A 129 16.14 -13.03 -5.51
N SER A 130 17.21 -12.25 -5.48
CA SER A 130 17.33 -11.10 -4.57
C SER A 130 16.65 -9.87 -5.14
N ILE A 131 16.05 -9.03 -4.28
CA ILE A 131 15.48 -7.72 -4.64
C ILE A 131 16.55 -6.80 -5.25
N MET A 132 17.82 -6.95 -4.82
CA MET A 132 18.95 -6.15 -5.27
C MET A 132 19.18 -6.21 -6.78
N VAL A 133 18.87 -7.34 -7.43
CA VAL A 133 19.07 -7.55 -8.87
C VAL A 133 17.79 -7.35 -9.69
N GLN A 134 16.71 -6.95 -9.05
CA GLN A 134 15.46 -6.68 -9.75
C GLN A 134 15.53 -5.36 -10.52
N LYS A 135 14.70 -5.26 -11.56
CA LYS A 135 14.59 -4.02 -12.33
C LYS A 135 13.99 -2.93 -11.45
N TRP A 136 14.54 -1.73 -11.55
CA TRP A 136 13.97 -0.55 -10.89
C TRP A 136 12.57 -0.28 -11.45
N PRO A 137 11.57 0.01 -10.60
CA PRO A 137 10.22 0.34 -11.06
C PRO A 137 10.24 1.52 -12.03
N GLN A 138 9.40 1.46 -13.05
CA GLN A 138 9.29 2.50 -14.05
C GLN A 138 7.92 3.18 -13.98
N TYR A 139 7.90 4.49 -14.25
CA TYR A 139 6.65 5.22 -14.39
C TYR A 139 5.90 4.76 -15.63
N GLU A 140 4.62 4.44 -15.47
CA GLU A 140 3.73 4.01 -16.55
C GLU A 140 2.57 5.01 -16.73
N PRO A 141 2.48 5.72 -17.86
CA PRO A 141 1.42 6.71 -18.10
C PRO A 141 0.01 6.15 -17.96
N ASN A 142 -0.18 4.86 -18.29
CA ASN A 142 -1.48 4.20 -18.23
C ASN A 142 -1.96 3.91 -16.79
N LEU A 143 -1.08 4.02 -15.81
CA LEU A 143 -1.39 3.85 -14.38
C LEU A 143 -1.61 5.18 -13.65
N HIS A 144 -1.83 6.27 -14.38
CA HIS A 144 -2.16 7.56 -13.82
C HIS A 144 -3.67 7.80 -13.84
N TYR A 145 -4.31 7.65 -12.69
CA TYR A 145 -5.76 7.73 -12.49
C TYR A 145 -6.14 9.02 -11.74
N ALA A 146 -6.02 10.17 -12.41
CA ALA A 146 -6.20 11.49 -11.79
C ALA A 146 -7.61 11.72 -11.22
N GLU A 147 -8.65 11.20 -11.88
CA GLU A 147 -10.04 11.34 -11.42
C GLU A 147 -10.27 10.54 -10.13
N GLU A 148 -9.76 9.31 -10.07
CA GLU A 148 -9.85 8.44 -8.90
C GLU A 148 -9.04 9.01 -7.73
N GLU A 149 -7.88 9.60 -7.98
CA GLU A 149 -7.10 10.28 -6.94
C GLU A 149 -7.87 11.44 -6.32
N GLN A 150 -8.48 12.29 -7.14
CA GLN A 150 -9.28 13.42 -6.67
C GLN A 150 -10.53 12.97 -5.90
N ALA A 151 -11.24 11.96 -6.43
CA ALA A 151 -12.43 11.41 -5.78
C ALA A 151 -12.07 10.80 -4.43
N PHE A 152 -11.00 10.01 -4.36
CA PHE A 152 -10.57 9.37 -3.13
C PHE A 152 -10.03 10.37 -2.10
N GLN A 153 -9.35 11.43 -2.54
CA GLN A 153 -8.90 12.51 -1.66
C GLN A 153 -10.08 13.19 -0.95
N LYS A 154 -11.19 13.45 -1.65
CA LYS A 154 -12.40 14.02 -1.03
C LYS A 154 -12.99 13.09 0.04
N VAL A 155 -12.98 11.77 -0.19
CA VAL A 155 -13.43 10.78 0.80
C VAL A 155 -12.52 10.80 2.03
N MET A 156 -11.21 10.82 1.84
CA MET A 156 -10.23 10.89 2.92
C MET A 156 -10.40 12.17 3.75
N ASP A 157 -10.60 13.31 3.11
CA ASP A 157 -10.78 14.60 3.78
C ASP A 157 -12.08 14.61 4.59
N LEU A 158 -13.16 14.04 4.06
CA LEU A 158 -14.41 13.87 4.81
C LEU A 158 -14.22 12.98 6.05
N ILE A 159 -13.54 11.84 5.91
CA ILE A 159 -13.28 10.94 7.04
C ILE A 159 -12.42 11.65 8.09
N LYS A 160 -11.40 12.40 7.68
CA LYS A 160 -10.57 13.19 8.60
C LYS A 160 -11.39 14.24 9.34
N ALA A 161 -12.25 14.98 8.63
CA ALA A 161 -13.13 15.96 9.23
C ALA A 161 -14.08 15.36 10.27
N VAL A 162 -14.70 14.20 9.95
CA VAL A 162 -15.56 13.49 10.90
C VAL A 162 -14.79 13.02 12.13
N ARG A 163 -13.55 12.53 11.97
CA ARG A 163 -12.70 12.13 13.11
C ARG A 163 -12.35 13.30 14.01
N VAL A 164 -12.06 14.47 13.45
CA VAL A 164 -11.79 15.70 14.21
C VAL A 164 -13.03 16.09 15.03
N VAL A 165 -14.20 16.19 14.39
CA VAL A 165 -15.46 16.55 15.10
C VAL A 165 -15.77 15.55 16.21
N ARG A 166 -15.61 14.25 15.97
CA ARG A 166 -15.83 13.23 17.02
C ARG A 166 -14.87 13.39 18.20
N ASN A 167 -13.61 13.69 17.93
CA ASN A 167 -12.61 13.92 18.96
C ASN A 167 -12.96 15.17 19.79
N ASP A 168 -13.35 16.25 19.13
CA ASP A 168 -13.72 17.52 19.79
C ASP A 168 -14.98 17.38 20.65
N MET A 169 -15.90 16.51 20.23
CA MET A 169 -17.12 16.19 20.99
C MET A 169 -16.88 15.16 22.12
N GLY A 170 -15.65 14.70 22.34
CA GLY A 170 -15.33 13.67 23.34
C GLY A 170 -15.96 12.30 23.05
N CYS A 171 -16.42 12.06 21.83
CA CYS A 171 -16.97 10.79 21.40
C CYS A 171 -15.85 9.75 21.26
N LEU A 172 -15.72 8.90 22.26
CA LEU A 172 -14.85 7.73 22.18
C LEU A 172 -15.30 6.81 21.03
N LEU A 173 -14.33 6.20 20.33
CA LEU A 173 -14.60 5.25 19.24
C LEU A 173 -15.46 4.02 19.65
N TYR A 174 -15.67 3.83 20.96
CA TYR A 174 -16.37 2.71 21.59
C TYR A 174 -17.81 3.00 22.03
N THR A 175 -18.41 4.12 21.62
CA THR A 175 -19.82 4.44 21.97
C THR A 175 -20.85 3.96 20.95
N SER A 176 -20.46 3.12 20.01
CA SER A 176 -21.44 2.34 19.25
C SER A 176 -21.89 1.17 20.12
N PRO A 177 -23.22 1.01 20.39
CA PRO A 177 -23.70 -0.16 21.14
C PRO A 177 -23.22 -1.42 20.41
N SER A 178 -22.64 -2.34 21.17
CA SER A 178 -22.31 -3.67 20.66
C SER A 178 -23.59 -4.35 20.19
N PRO A 179 -23.62 -5.06 19.05
CA PRO A 179 -24.80 -5.82 18.64
C PRO A 179 -25.09 -7.03 19.56
N ARG A 180 -24.56 -7.07 20.77
CA ARG A 180 -24.67 -8.19 21.73
C ARG A 180 -25.24 -7.80 23.10
N ASP A 181 -25.98 -6.70 23.21
CA ASP A 181 -26.81 -6.40 24.39
C ASP A 181 -28.29 -6.50 24.07
#